data_0e58ee5a1e2bdaf62ef240255aed37d3
#
_entry.id   0e58ee5a1e2bdaf62ef240255aed37d3
#
_cell.length_a   1.000
_cell.length_b   1.000
_cell.length_c   1.000
_cell.angle_alpha   90.00
_cell.angle_beta   90.00
_cell.angle_gamma   90.00
#
_symmetry.space_group_name_H-M   'P 1'
#
loop_
_entity.id
_entity.type
_entity.pdbx_description
1 polymer ?
#
loop_
_entity_poly.entity_id
_entity_poly.type
_entity_poly.pdbx_seq_one_letter_code
_entity_poly.pdbx_strand_id
1 'polypeptide(L)'
;MKSVIITGSTKGIGRGMAENFLKRGCRVVISSRTESDVQKVSADLAKTYGRENVMGKACDITSPEALTALFEAGAAAFGSVDVWVNNAGMSIKRAPLHEQSIADITAIATVNLTGALLANSIVGKAMVAQGHGQIWNMEGFGSGGQVQPGMTAYGATKRAVNYINKAMQKDLKGTNVQVCTVSPGIVVTDLLIGDYDLESPDWQKSKKIFNILGDTVETVTPYLVDGILKTNKSGGKVVWLTGGKAFLRFLTATFNKRDLFAELEKAA
;
A
#
# COMPACT_ATOMS: atom_id res chain seq x y z
N MET A 1 10.77 -19.03 -8.32
CA MET A 1 9.65 -18.61 -7.42
C MET A 1 10.08 -17.31 -6.76
N LYS A 2 9.28 -16.24 -6.88
CA LYS A 2 9.67 -14.94 -6.29
C LYS A 2 9.32 -14.89 -4.80
N SER A 3 10.18 -14.22 -4.03
CA SER A 3 9.97 -13.91 -2.62
C SER A 3 9.53 -12.44 -2.48
N VAL A 4 8.51 -12.20 -1.68
CA VAL A 4 7.85 -10.90 -1.58
C VAL A 4 7.68 -10.49 -0.12
N ILE A 5 8.07 -9.28 0.23
CA ILE A 5 7.76 -8.66 1.53
C ILE A 5 6.77 -7.54 1.30
N ILE A 6 5.69 -7.51 2.10
CA ILE A 6 4.68 -6.45 2.02
C ILE A 6 4.50 -5.86 3.41
N THR A 7 4.85 -4.59 3.60
CA THR A 7 4.60 -3.90 4.86
C THR A 7 3.12 -3.56 5.00
N GLY A 8 2.55 -3.67 6.23
CA GLY A 8 1.13 -3.44 6.47
C GLY A 8 0.22 -4.46 5.77
N SER A 9 0.58 -5.74 5.80
CA SER A 9 -0.11 -6.81 5.07
C SER A 9 -1.04 -7.69 5.92
N THR A 10 -1.41 -7.27 7.12
CA THR A 10 -2.38 -8.00 7.94
C THR A 10 -3.84 -7.69 7.58
N LYS A 11 -4.10 -6.61 6.86
CA LYS A 11 -5.46 -6.22 6.42
C LYS A 11 -5.43 -5.41 5.13
N GLY A 12 -6.63 -5.12 4.59
CA GLY A 12 -6.83 -4.24 3.45
C GLY A 12 -6.04 -4.63 2.21
N ILE A 13 -5.53 -3.64 1.49
CA ILE A 13 -4.80 -3.83 0.22
C ILE A 13 -3.58 -4.74 0.40
N GLY A 14 -2.82 -4.53 1.49
CA GLY A 14 -1.62 -5.33 1.76
C GLY A 14 -1.92 -6.82 1.90
N ARG A 15 -2.99 -7.19 2.63
CA ARG A 15 -3.44 -8.58 2.77
C ARG A 15 -3.94 -9.15 1.44
N GLY A 16 -4.77 -8.39 0.73
CA GLY A 16 -5.24 -8.83 -0.59
C GLY A 16 -4.11 -9.04 -1.59
N MET A 17 -3.07 -8.19 -1.58
CA MET A 17 -1.88 -8.40 -2.40
C MET A 17 -1.10 -9.66 -1.95
N ALA A 18 -0.92 -9.88 -0.65
CA ALA A 18 -0.25 -11.06 -0.12
C ALA A 18 -0.91 -12.36 -0.60
N GLU A 19 -2.24 -12.45 -0.46
CA GLU A 19 -3.01 -13.59 -0.97
C GLU A 19 -2.86 -13.77 -2.48
N ASN A 20 -2.86 -12.68 -3.24
CA ASN A 20 -2.73 -12.75 -4.68
C ASN A 20 -1.30 -13.12 -5.15
N PHE A 21 -0.25 -12.74 -4.41
CA PHE A 21 1.10 -13.25 -4.67
C PHE A 21 1.20 -14.75 -4.37
N LEU A 22 0.64 -15.21 -3.27
CA LEU A 22 0.60 -16.64 -2.92
C LEU A 22 -0.16 -17.46 -3.97
N LYS A 23 -1.32 -16.99 -4.44
CA LYS A 23 -2.09 -17.62 -5.54
C LYS A 23 -1.28 -17.76 -6.84
N ARG A 24 -0.24 -16.95 -7.03
CA ARG A 24 0.65 -16.98 -8.20
C ARG A 24 1.96 -17.74 -7.93
N GLY A 25 2.02 -18.48 -6.83
CA GLY A 25 3.17 -19.32 -6.48
C GLY A 25 4.37 -18.53 -5.96
N CYS A 26 4.18 -17.29 -5.46
CA CYS A 26 5.23 -16.57 -4.75
C CYS A 26 5.29 -16.98 -3.28
N ARG A 27 6.43 -16.75 -2.64
CA ARG A 27 6.60 -16.83 -1.19
C ARG A 27 6.44 -15.44 -0.59
N VAL A 28 5.72 -15.31 0.53
CA VAL A 28 5.33 -13.99 1.07
C VAL A 28 5.66 -13.87 2.55
N VAL A 29 6.28 -12.74 2.91
CA VAL A 29 6.40 -12.31 4.30
C VAL A 29 5.26 -11.35 4.63
N ILE A 30 4.43 -11.74 5.60
CA ILE A 30 3.37 -10.91 6.19
C ILE A 30 4.00 -10.03 7.26
N SER A 31 3.74 -8.72 7.21
CA SER A 31 4.31 -7.79 8.17
C SER A 31 3.36 -6.67 8.55
N SER A 32 3.28 -6.35 9.81
CA SER A 32 2.68 -5.16 10.41
C SER A 32 3.30 -4.90 11.78
N ARG A 33 2.87 -3.84 12.48
CA ARG A 33 3.40 -3.50 13.81
C ARG A 33 2.99 -4.51 14.90
N THR A 34 1.79 -5.07 14.81
CA THR A 34 1.20 -5.93 15.84
C THR A 34 1.59 -7.37 15.59
N GLU A 35 2.40 -7.95 16.47
CA GLU A 35 2.89 -9.33 16.37
C GLU A 35 1.73 -10.34 16.32
N SER A 36 0.72 -10.19 17.20
CA SER A 36 -0.43 -11.10 17.23
C SER A 36 -1.22 -11.15 15.91
N ASP A 37 -1.40 -9.97 15.25
CA ASP A 37 -2.07 -9.90 13.95
C ASP A 37 -1.23 -10.58 12.86
N VAL A 38 0.09 -10.36 12.89
CA VAL A 38 1.02 -10.98 11.95
C VAL A 38 0.99 -12.50 12.08
N GLN A 39 1.08 -13.03 13.29
CA GLN A 39 1.03 -14.46 13.55
C GLN A 39 -0.30 -15.08 13.12
N LYS A 40 -1.43 -14.44 13.47
CA LYS A 40 -2.75 -14.90 13.06
C LYS A 40 -2.88 -14.97 11.54
N VAL A 41 -2.57 -13.88 10.84
CA VAL A 41 -2.74 -13.81 9.37
C VAL A 41 -1.77 -14.75 8.65
N SER A 42 -0.51 -14.82 9.09
CA SER A 42 0.45 -15.73 8.46
C SER A 42 0.08 -17.19 8.67
N ALA A 43 -0.40 -17.57 9.88
CA ALA A 43 -0.88 -18.92 10.15
C ALA A 43 -2.12 -19.29 9.30
N ASP A 44 -3.06 -18.36 9.13
CA ASP A 44 -4.24 -18.60 8.29
C ASP A 44 -3.89 -18.77 6.81
N LEU A 45 -3.00 -17.92 6.28
CA LEU A 45 -2.52 -18.06 4.91
C LEU A 45 -1.70 -19.34 4.70
N ALA A 46 -0.88 -19.72 5.68
CA ALA A 46 -0.09 -20.93 5.63
C ALA A 46 -0.94 -22.22 5.57
N LYS A 47 -2.14 -22.23 6.15
CA LYS A 47 -3.09 -23.36 6.02
C LYS A 47 -3.51 -23.59 4.57
N THR A 48 -3.65 -22.51 3.80
CA THR A 48 -4.13 -22.56 2.40
C THR A 48 -3.00 -22.73 1.40
N TYR A 49 -1.85 -22.06 1.64
CA TYR A 49 -0.78 -21.94 0.64
C TYR A 49 0.51 -22.70 1.00
N GLY A 50 0.54 -23.38 2.16
CA GLY A 50 1.72 -24.08 2.66
C GLY A 50 2.60 -23.21 3.55
N ARG A 51 3.14 -23.82 4.62
CA ARG A 51 4.00 -23.11 5.60
C ARG A 51 5.33 -22.67 5.00
N GLU A 52 5.82 -23.35 4.00
CA GLU A 52 7.04 -23.05 3.28
C GLU A 52 6.93 -21.78 2.41
N ASN A 53 5.71 -21.33 2.14
CA ASN A 53 5.42 -20.16 1.29
C ASN A 53 5.03 -18.91 2.08
N VAL A 54 4.76 -19.04 3.38
CA VAL A 54 4.26 -17.93 4.21
C VAL A 54 5.08 -17.79 5.48
N MET A 55 5.59 -16.59 5.71
CA MET A 55 6.27 -16.21 6.94
C MET A 55 5.60 -14.98 7.54
N GLY A 56 5.55 -14.88 8.85
CA GLY A 56 5.16 -13.68 9.59
C GLY A 56 6.35 -13.04 10.29
N LYS A 57 6.49 -11.71 10.20
CA LYS A 57 7.49 -10.94 10.96
C LYS A 57 6.95 -9.55 11.28
N ALA A 58 6.79 -9.24 12.56
CA ALA A 58 6.39 -7.89 12.97
C ALA A 58 7.48 -6.87 12.64
N CYS A 59 7.04 -5.68 12.21
CA CYS A 59 7.92 -4.57 11.89
C CYS A 59 7.18 -3.25 12.06
N ASP A 60 7.74 -2.36 12.86
CA ASP A 60 7.43 -0.95 12.80
C ASP A 60 8.32 -0.31 11.73
N ILE A 61 7.71 0.22 10.67
CA ILE A 61 8.45 0.83 9.56
C ILE A 61 9.16 2.13 9.94
N THR A 62 8.93 2.66 11.14
CA THR A 62 9.63 3.83 11.68
C THR A 62 10.91 3.47 12.43
N SER A 63 11.19 2.15 12.65
CA SER A 63 12.43 1.65 13.23
C SER A 63 13.36 1.12 12.15
N PRO A 64 14.57 1.69 11.99
CA PRO A 64 15.60 1.18 11.08
C PRO A 64 16.00 -0.27 11.39
N GLU A 65 16.09 -0.62 12.66
CA GLU A 65 16.46 -1.96 13.13
C GLU A 65 15.39 -2.99 12.74
N ALA A 66 14.09 -2.63 12.92
CA ALA A 66 12.98 -3.51 12.56
C ALA A 66 12.90 -3.72 11.03
N LEU A 67 13.15 -2.69 10.23
CA LEU A 67 13.20 -2.80 8.77
C LEU A 67 14.36 -3.70 8.30
N THR A 68 15.54 -3.54 8.90
CA THR A 68 16.70 -4.39 8.61
C THR A 68 16.40 -5.84 8.96
N ALA A 69 15.91 -6.08 10.17
CA ALA A 69 15.54 -7.43 10.64
C ALA A 69 14.43 -8.07 9.80
N LEU A 70 13.47 -7.29 9.27
CA LEU A 70 12.44 -7.79 8.38
C LEU A 70 13.02 -8.26 7.03
N PHE A 71 13.92 -7.47 6.43
CA PHE A 71 14.56 -7.83 5.17
C PHE A 71 15.43 -9.10 5.35
N GLU A 72 16.27 -9.12 6.39
CA GLU A 72 17.15 -10.24 6.69
C GLU A 72 16.38 -11.54 6.96
N ALA A 73 15.28 -11.44 7.73
CA ALA A 73 14.42 -12.60 8.01
C ALA A 73 13.78 -13.15 6.71
N GLY A 74 13.31 -12.30 5.82
CA GLY A 74 12.79 -12.73 4.53
C GLY A 74 13.84 -13.35 3.63
N ALA A 75 15.03 -12.75 3.58
CA ALA A 75 16.16 -13.30 2.83
C ALA A 75 16.63 -14.65 3.40
N ALA A 76 16.71 -14.80 4.71
CA ALA A 76 17.06 -16.06 5.38
C ALA A 76 16.03 -17.17 5.12
N ALA A 77 14.73 -16.84 5.17
CA ALA A 77 13.65 -17.81 4.96
C ALA A 77 13.52 -18.25 3.50
N PHE A 78 13.76 -17.34 2.56
CA PHE A 78 13.44 -17.58 1.14
C PHE A 78 14.65 -17.50 0.19
N GLY A 79 15.86 -17.26 0.71
CA GLY A 79 17.12 -17.17 -0.05
C GLY A 79 17.41 -15.78 -0.61
N SER A 80 16.38 -14.97 -0.90
CA SER A 80 16.49 -13.59 -1.37
C SER A 80 15.19 -12.84 -1.13
N VAL A 81 15.19 -11.51 -1.33
CA VAL A 81 13.97 -10.68 -1.40
C VAL A 81 13.86 -10.10 -2.81
N ASP A 82 13.01 -10.67 -3.63
CA ASP A 82 12.84 -10.23 -5.02
C ASP A 82 11.96 -8.97 -5.14
N VAL A 83 10.93 -8.87 -4.29
CA VAL A 83 9.97 -7.77 -4.30
C VAL A 83 9.74 -7.26 -2.88
N TRP A 84 9.91 -5.97 -2.70
CA TRP A 84 9.52 -5.27 -1.48
C TRP A 84 8.43 -4.26 -1.79
N VAL A 85 7.30 -4.33 -1.07
CA VAL A 85 6.18 -3.40 -1.24
C VAL A 85 6.04 -2.53 0.00
N ASN A 86 6.35 -1.24 -0.14
CA ASN A 86 6.06 -0.21 0.84
C ASN A 86 4.57 0.14 0.78
N ASN A 87 3.75 -0.67 1.48
CA ASN A 87 2.30 -0.49 1.54
C ASN A 87 1.84 0.09 2.88
N ALA A 88 2.56 -0.17 3.97
CA ALA A 88 2.21 0.37 5.28
C ALA A 88 2.03 1.89 5.24
N GLY A 89 0.98 2.37 5.87
CA GLY A 89 0.65 3.78 5.96
C GLY A 89 -0.57 3.99 6.86
N MET A 90 -0.80 5.24 7.21
CA MET A 90 -1.96 5.66 8.00
C MET A 90 -2.62 6.87 7.38
N SER A 91 -3.85 7.11 7.78
CA SER A 91 -4.58 8.35 7.57
C SER A 91 -4.96 8.95 8.93
N ILE A 92 -5.42 10.17 8.90
CA ILE A 92 -5.90 10.91 10.07
C ILE A 92 -7.27 11.50 9.75
N LYS A 93 -8.04 11.85 10.77
CA LYS A 93 -9.35 12.47 10.59
C LYS A 93 -9.24 13.70 9.68
N ARG A 94 -10.16 13.83 8.73
CA ARG A 94 -10.18 14.96 7.80
C ARG A 94 -10.56 16.24 8.50
N ALA A 95 -9.69 17.22 8.44
CA ALA A 95 -9.91 18.57 8.94
C ALA A 95 -8.99 19.57 8.22
N PRO A 96 -9.32 20.86 8.16
CA PRO A 96 -8.38 21.90 7.73
C PRO A 96 -7.07 21.80 8.51
N LEU A 97 -5.93 22.04 7.85
CA LEU A 97 -4.61 21.79 8.46
C LEU A 97 -4.41 22.54 9.79
N HIS A 98 -4.95 23.76 9.89
CA HIS A 98 -4.84 24.58 11.11
C HIS A 98 -5.73 24.09 12.28
N GLU A 99 -6.63 23.14 12.01
CA GLU A 99 -7.48 22.50 13.02
C GLU A 99 -7.01 21.09 13.39
N GLN A 100 -6.04 20.53 12.63
CA GLN A 100 -5.49 19.21 12.93
C GLN A 100 -4.58 19.25 14.15
N SER A 101 -4.63 18.21 14.98
CA SER A 101 -3.74 18.12 16.13
C SER A 101 -2.28 17.96 15.71
N ILE A 102 -1.36 18.56 16.48
CA ILE A 102 0.09 18.39 16.25
C ILE A 102 0.49 16.92 16.35
N ALA A 103 -0.15 16.15 17.23
CA ALA A 103 0.10 14.72 17.38
C ALA A 103 -0.25 13.95 16.09
N ASP A 104 -1.42 14.23 15.50
CA ASP A 104 -1.84 13.57 14.24
C ASP A 104 -0.93 13.94 13.05
N ILE A 105 -0.58 15.24 12.94
CA ILE A 105 0.36 15.71 11.90
C ILE A 105 1.71 15.00 12.05
N THR A 106 2.21 14.93 13.27
CA THR A 106 3.48 14.25 13.57
C THR A 106 3.41 12.76 13.27
N ALA A 107 2.34 12.10 13.69
CA ALA A 107 2.15 10.66 13.48
C ALA A 107 2.10 10.30 11.98
N ILE A 108 1.30 11.03 11.20
CA ILE A 108 1.18 10.75 9.76
C ILE A 108 2.48 11.05 9.01
N ALA A 109 3.20 12.11 9.37
CA ALA A 109 4.50 12.42 8.78
C ALA A 109 5.54 11.36 9.14
N THR A 110 5.57 10.92 10.39
CA THR A 110 6.49 9.87 10.86
C THR A 110 6.24 8.55 10.13
N VAL A 111 4.98 8.08 10.05
CA VAL A 111 4.68 6.81 9.41
C VAL A 111 4.79 6.89 7.89
N ASN A 112 4.10 7.83 7.25
CA ASN A 112 3.97 7.84 5.79
C ASN A 112 5.17 8.43 5.06
N LEU A 113 5.94 9.33 5.70
CA LEU A 113 7.10 9.96 5.08
C LEU A 113 8.40 9.40 5.63
N THR A 114 8.65 9.52 6.94
CA THR A 114 9.90 9.02 7.53
C THR A 114 10.02 7.51 7.36
N GLY A 115 8.97 6.75 7.65
CA GLY A 115 8.94 5.31 7.42
C GLY A 115 9.20 4.92 5.96
N ALA A 116 8.61 5.65 5.00
CA ALA A 116 8.88 5.41 3.58
C ALA A 116 10.33 5.70 3.20
N LEU A 117 10.92 6.80 3.71
CA LEU A 117 12.33 7.13 3.46
C LEU A 117 13.27 6.06 4.03
N LEU A 118 13.05 5.65 5.28
CA LEU A 118 13.84 4.60 5.94
C LEU A 118 13.76 3.28 5.18
N ALA A 119 12.55 2.84 4.83
CA ALA A 119 12.36 1.59 4.11
C ALA A 119 13.04 1.63 2.72
N ASN A 120 12.87 2.72 1.95
CA ASN A 120 13.54 2.85 0.65
C ASN A 120 15.08 2.85 0.78
N SER A 121 15.63 3.52 1.80
CA SER A 121 17.06 3.58 2.04
C SER A 121 17.63 2.21 2.43
N ILE A 122 17.07 1.57 3.45
CA ILE A 122 17.56 0.29 4.00
C ILE A 122 17.40 -0.83 2.97
N VAL A 123 16.23 -0.94 2.36
CA VAL A 123 15.95 -1.98 1.37
C VAL A 123 16.73 -1.74 0.08
N GLY A 124 16.86 -0.48 -0.33
CA GLY A 124 17.70 -0.13 -1.49
C GLY A 124 19.14 -0.57 -1.31
N LYS A 125 19.74 -0.28 -0.14
CA LYS A 125 21.11 -0.74 0.21
C LYS A 125 21.20 -2.27 0.22
N ALA A 126 20.23 -2.95 0.84
CA ALA A 126 20.23 -4.40 0.94
C ALA A 126 20.08 -5.08 -0.44
N MET A 127 19.17 -4.58 -1.29
CA MET A 127 18.98 -5.11 -2.65
C MET A 127 20.18 -4.82 -3.58
N VAL A 128 20.86 -3.69 -3.43
CA VAL A 128 22.12 -3.44 -4.15
C VAL A 128 23.20 -4.45 -3.74
N ALA A 129 23.35 -4.72 -2.44
CA ALA A 129 24.26 -5.76 -1.95
C ALA A 129 23.86 -7.15 -2.42
N GLN A 130 22.56 -7.45 -2.50
CA GLN A 130 22.00 -8.70 -3.03
C GLN A 130 22.23 -8.84 -4.55
N GLY A 131 22.43 -7.73 -5.28
CA GLY A 131 22.63 -7.69 -6.72
C GLY A 131 21.35 -7.62 -7.56
N HIS A 132 20.17 -7.65 -6.98
CA HIS A 132 18.87 -7.54 -7.66
C HIS A 132 17.73 -7.18 -6.68
N GLY A 133 16.59 -6.74 -7.22
CA GLY A 133 15.36 -6.56 -6.48
C GLY A 133 14.42 -5.51 -7.07
N GLN A 134 13.20 -5.48 -6.58
CA GLN A 134 12.18 -4.50 -6.95
C GLN A 134 11.61 -3.85 -5.69
N ILE A 135 11.66 -2.53 -5.61
CA ILE A 135 11.03 -1.72 -4.57
C ILE A 135 9.78 -1.08 -5.16
N TRP A 136 8.63 -1.37 -4.57
CA TRP A 136 7.34 -0.83 -4.99
C TRP A 136 6.79 0.11 -3.93
N ASN A 137 6.57 1.36 -4.29
CA ASN A 137 6.00 2.36 -3.39
C ASN A 137 4.50 2.53 -3.66
N MET A 138 3.67 2.38 -2.62
CA MET A 138 2.22 2.57 -2.69
C MET A 138 1.87 4.05 -2.78
N GLU A 139 1.37 4.46 -3.93
CA GLU A 139 0.79 5.80 -4.12
C GLU A 139 -0.60 5.90 -3.47
N GLY A 140 -1.07 7.13 -3.29
CA GLY A 140 -2.38 7.46 -2.78
C GLY A 140 -2.83 8.82 -3.27
N PHE A 141 -3.97 9.30 -2.78
CA PHE A 141 -4.47 10.63 -3.11
C PHE A 141 -3.41 11.70 -2.78
N GLY A 142 -3.18 12.62 -3.70
CA GLY A 142 -2.12 13.64 -3.59
C GLY A 142 -0.82 13.28 -4.30
N SER A 143 -0.50 12.01 -4.56
CA SER A 143 0.74 11.59 -5.24
C SER A 143 0.89 12.26 -6.61
N GLY A 144 -0.19 12.40 -7.36
CA GLY A 144 -0.23 13.08 -8.66
C GLY A 144 -0.36 14.60 -8.59
N GLY A 145 -0.46 15.18 -7.41
CA GLY A 145 -0.70 16.61 -7.21
C GLY A 145 -2.16 16.99 -7.02
N GLN A 146 -3.06 16.02 -6.85
CA GLN A 146 -4.46 16.28 -6.51
C GLN A 146 -4.53 16.95 -5.12
N VAL A 147 -5.41 17.93 -4.99
CA VAL A 147 -5.62 18.67 -3.74
C VAL A 147 -7.10 18.57 -3.35
N GLN A 148 -7.35 18.34 -2.08
CA GLN A 148 -8.70 18.33 -1.49
C GLN A 148 -8.66 18.92 -0.09
N PRO A 149 -9.63 19.76 0.29
CA PRO A 149 -9.77 20.23 1.67
C PRO A 149 -9.78 19.07 2.68
N GLY A 150 -9.15 19.28 3.83
CA GLY A 150 -9.06 18.28 4.89
C GLY A 150 -8.02 17.17 4.69
N MET A 151 -7.33 17.12 3.54
CA MET A 151 -6.34 16.10 3.22
C MET A 151 -4.90 16.63 3.09
N THR A 152 -4.61 17.81 3.62
CA THR A 152 -3.30 18.46 3.41
C THR A 152 -2.15 17.60 3.92
N ALA A 153 -2.21 17.13 5.17
CA ALA A 153 -1.14 16.33 5.75
C ALA A 153 -0.95 14.99 5.01
N TYR A 154 -2.05 14.26 4.75
CA TYR A 154 -2.00 13.01 3.99
C TYR A 154 -1.46 13.23 2.56
N GLY A 155 -2.04 14.18 1.82
CA GLY A 155 -1.64 14.47 0.45
C GLY A 155 -0.18 14.89 0.33
N ALA A 156 0.33 15.68 1.28
CA ALA A 156 1.73 16.07 1.33
C ALA A 156 2.65 14.84 1.47
N THR A 157 2.32 13.89 2.37
CA THR A 157 3.11 12.65 2.51
C THR A 157 3.08 11.79 1.25
N LYS A 158 1.92 11.68 0.59
CA LYS A 158 1.81 10.92 -0.66
C LYS A 158 2.48 11.62 -1.85
N ARG A 159 2.50 12.96 -1.87
CA ARG A 159 3.29 13.72 -2.84
C ARG A 159 4.79 13.47 -2.66
N ALA A 160 5.26 13.41 -1.41
CA ALA A 160 6.63 13.06 -1.10
C ALA A 160 7.00 11.65 -1.57
N VAL A 161 6.12 10.65 -1.41
CA VAL A 161 6.34 9.29 -1.95
C VAL A 161 6.57 9.31 -3.47
N ASN A 162 5.82 10.12 -4.22
CA ASN A 162 6.04 10.27 -5.66
C ASN A 162 7.43 10.87 -5.97
N TYR A 163 7.88 11.86 -5.18
CA TYR A 163 9.21 12.43 -5.30
C TYR A 163 10.30 11.41 -4.96
N ILE A 164 10.19 10.72 -3.81
CA ILE A 164 11.12 9.67 -3.37
C ILE A 164 11.29 8.64 -4.48
N ASN A 165 10.21 8.19 -5.08
CA ASN A 165 10.24 7.20 -6.16
C ASN A 165 11.07 7.68 -7.37
N LYS A 166 10.87 8.92 -7.80
CA LYS A 166 11.63 9.50 -8.92
C LYS A 166 13.12 9.74 -8.60
N ALA A 167 13.42 10.15 -7.36
CA ALA A 167 14.79 10.34 -6.89
C ALA A 167 15.51 9.00 -6.81
N MET A 168 14.93 8.00 -6.14
CA MET A 168 15.51 6.66 -6.01
C MET A 168 15.77 5.97 -7.36
N GLN A 169 14.93 6.20 -8.38
CA GLN A 169 15.20 5.70 -9.74
C GLN A 169 16.48 6.27 -10.33
N LYS A 170 16.84 7.51 -9.96
CA LYS A 170 18.12 8.12 -10.39
C LYS A 170 19.29 7.65 -9.56
N ASP A 171 19.10 7.55 -8.24
CA ASP A 171 20.13 7.13 -7.29
C ASP A 171 20.59 5.69 -7.56
N LEU A 172 19.66 4.81 -7.95
CA LEU A 172 19.92 3.39 -8.23
C LEU A 172 20.18 3.10 -9.73
N LYS A 173 20.36 4.15 -10.54
CA LYS A 173 20.71 3.99 -11.96
C LYS A 173 22.07 3.27 -12.09
N GLY A 174 22.09 2.22 -12.93
CA GLY A 174 23.28 1.38 -13.13
C GLY A 174 23.35 0.18 -12.19
N THR A 175 22.41 0.05 -11.26
CA THR A 175 22.23 -1.17 -10.48
C THR A 175 21.14 -2.05 -11.08
N ASN A 176 21.04 -3.31 -10.62
CA ASN A 176 19.93 -4.21 -10.98
C ASN A 176 18.71 -4.06 -10.05
N VAL A 177 18.63 -2.97 -9.27
CA VAL A 177 17.48 -2.69 -8.40
C VAL A 177 16.49 -1.77 -9.12
N GLN A 178 15.23 -2.18 -9.15
CA GLN A 178 14.16 -1.44 -9.82
C GLN A 178 13.32 -0.71 -8.77
N VAL A 179 12.99 0.55 -9.04
CA VAL A 179 12.09 1.35 -8.18
C VAL A 179 10.84 1.71 -8.97
N CYS A 180 9.69 1.31 -8.47
CA CYS A 180 8.41 1.33 -9.16
C CYS A 180 7.29 1.87 -8.27
N THR A 181 6.15 2.22 -8.85
CA THR A 181 4.96 2.65 -8.13
C THR A 181 3.76 1.76 -8.40
N VAL A 182 2.94 1.59 -7.36
CA VAL A 182 1.63 0.96 -7.45
C VAL A 182 0.56 1.93 -6.94
N SER A 183 -0.48 2.14 -7.74
CA SER A 183 -1.57 3.08 -7.44
C SER A 183 -2.91 2.35 -7.50
N PRO A 184 -3.50 2.02 -6.34
CA PRO A 184 -4.72 1.22 -6.26
C PRO A 184 -5.98 2.01 -6.60
N GLY A 185 -5.91 3.34 -6.68
CA GLY A 185 -7.09 4.19 -6.75
C GLY A 185 -7.82 4.26 -5.41
N ILE A 186 -9.14 4.35 -5.46
CA ILE A 186 -10.01 4.37 -4.27
C ILE A 186 -10.42 2.93 -3.96
N VAL A 187 -9.99 2.41 -2.82
CA VAL A 187 -10.29 1.04 -2.39
C VAL A 187 -11.00 1.06 -1.04
N VAL A 188 -12.13 0.39 -0.93
CA VAL A 188 -12.90 0.31 0.31
C VAL A 188 -12.11 -0.52 1.33
N THR A 189 -11.63 0.17 2.35
CA THR A 189 -10.82 -0.38 3.45
C THR A 189 -11.05 0.43 4.71
N ASP A 190 -10.71 -0.11 5.87
CA ASP A 190 -10.75 0.63 7.15
C ASP A 190 -10.01 1.96 7.09
N LEU A 191 -8.91 2.02 6.32
CA LEU A 191 -8.11 3.23 6.17
C LEU A 191 -8.91 4.33 5.44
N LEU A 192 -9.73 3.98 4.44
CA LEU A 192 -10.56 4.94 3.73
C LEU A 192 -11.73 5.42 4.58
N ILE A 193 -12.35 4.49 5.32
CA ILE A 193 -13.58 4.76 6.09
C ILE A 193 -13.25 5.48 7.38
N GLY A 194 -12.16 5.11 8.05
CA GLY A 194 -11.75 5.65 9.35
C GLY A 194 -11.45 7.15 9.36
N ASP A 195 -11.31 7.78 8.19
CA ASP A 195 -11.11 9.22 8.04
C ASP A 195 -12.42 10.03 8.12
N TYR A 196 -13.56 9.37 8.06
CA TYR A 196 -14.88 10.01 7.96
C TYR A 196 -15.70 9.82 9.23
N ASP A 197 -16.47 10.85 9.54
CA ASP A 197 -17.67 10.72 10.34
C ASP A 197 -18.80 10.22 9.41
N LEU A 198 -19.26 9.00 9.63
CA LEU A 198 -20.24 8.34 8.75
C LEU A 198 -21.64 8.97 8.77
N GLU A 199 -21.94 9.78 9.78
CA GLU A 199 -23.18 10.55 9.87
C GLU A 199 -23.07 11.93 9.19
N SER A 200 -21.87 12.36 8.84
CA SER A 200 -21.63 13.69 8.30
C SER A 200 -22.16 13.87 6.87
N PRO A 201 -22.60 15.10 6.50
CA PRO A 201 -22.94 15.42 5.11
C PRO A 201 -21.77 15.23 4.13
N ASP A 202 -20.53 15.36 4.61
CA ASP A 202 -19.34 15.17 3.79
C ASP A 202 -19.10 13.70 3.47
N TRP A 203 -19.45 12.78 4.39
CA TRP A 203 -19.47 11.35 4.09
C TRP A 203 -20.47 11.06 2.97
N GLN A 204 -21.68 11.56 3.05
CA GLN A 204 -22.75 11.30 2.05
C GLN A 204 -22.33 11.78 0.65
N LYS A 205 -21.61 12.91 0.54
CA LYS A 205 -21.05 13.40 -0.73
C LYS A 205 -19.92 12.47 -1.23
N SER A 206 -19.00 12.12 -0.33
CA SER A 206 -17.85 11.28 -0.64
C SER A 206 -18.28 9.87 -1.01
N LYS A 207 -19.26 9.28 -0.33
CA LYS A 207 -19.85 7.96 -0.61
C LYS A 207 -20.34 7.88 -2.06
N LYS A 208 -21.00 8.93 -2.58
CA LYS A 208 -21.45 8.96 -3.99
C LYS A 208 -20.25 8.85 -4.94
N ILE A 209 -19.18 9.60 -4.70
CA ILE A 209 -17.96 9.54 -5.51
C ILE A 209 -17.25 8.19 -5.37
N PHE A 210 -17.20 7.64 -4.16
CA PHE A 210 -16.59 6.33 -3.91
C PHE A 210 -17.38 5.20 -4.57
N ASN A 211 -18.71 5.28 -4.60
CA ASN A 211 -19.53 4.32 -5.34
C ASN A 211 -19.30 4.38 -6.86
N ILE A 212 -18.92 5.54 -7.41
CA ILE A 212 -18.56 5.68 -8.82
C ILE A 212 -17.13 5.18 -9.08
N LEU A 213 -16.16 5.67 -8.33
CA LEU A 213 -14.73 5.50 -8.61
C LEU A 213 -14.05 4.38 -7.83
N GLY A 214 -14.61 3.99 -6.69
CA GLY A 214 -14.04 3.00 -5.80
C GLY A 214 -14.20 1.56 -6.28
N ASP A 215 -13.45 0.68 -5.65
CA ASP A 215 -13.54 -0.77 -5.81
C ASP A 215 -13.21 -1.49 -4.50
N THR A 216 -13.47 -2.80 -4.43
CA THR A 216 -13.08 -3.63 -3.30
C THR A 216 -11.64 -4.11 -3.41
N VAL A 217 -11.09 -4.59 -2.29
CA VAL A 217 -9.74 -5.18 -2.23
C VAL A 217 -9.61 -6.35 -3.20
N GLU A 218 -10.63 -7.21 -3.24
CA GLU A 218 -10.68 -8.42 -4.08
C GLU A 218 -10.65 -8.09 -5.57
N THR A 219 -11.24 -6.96 -5.94
CA THR A 219 -11.26 -6.49 -7.34
C THR A 219 -9.91 -5.89 -7.77
N VAL A 220 -9.26 -5.15 -6.87
CA VAL A 220 -8.08 -4.34 -7.22
C VAL A 220 -6.78 -5.14 -7.14
N THR A 221 -6.61 -5.93 -6.08
CA THR A 221 -5.32 -6.54 -5.76
C THR A 221 -4.82 -7.58 -6.76
N PRO A 222 -5.67 -8.38 -7.45
CA PRO A 222 -5.19 -9.25 -8.52
C PRO A 222 -4.49 -8.49 -9.65
N TYR A 223 -5.07 -7.37 -10.09
CA TYR A 223 -4.50 -6.52 -11.13
C TYR A 223 -3.16 -5.90 -10.70
N LEU A 224 -3.08 -5.42 -9.45
CA LEU A 224 -1.83 -4.84 -8.93
C LEU A 224 -0.71 -5.88 -8.92
N VAL A 225 -0.98 -7.08 -8.43
CA VAL A 225 0.00 -8.16 -8.35
C VAL A 225 0.43 -8.61 -9.74
N ASP A 226 -0.50 -8.78 -10.69
CA ASP A 226 -0.16 -9.12 -12.06
C ASP A 226 0.74 -8.08 -12.71
N GLY A 227 0.46 -6.80 -12.48
CA GLY A 227 1.27 -5.69 -12.96
C GLY A 227 2.67 -5.69 -12.36
N ILE A 228 2.81 -5.92 -11.06
CA ILE A 228 4.10 -6.03 -10.36
C ILE A 228 4.94 -7.17 -10.97
N LEU A 229 4.34 -8.35 -11.11
CA LEU A 229 5.03 -9.54 -11.61
C LEU A 229 5.47 -9.43 -13.09
N LYS A 230 4.71 -8.68 -13.90
CA LYS A 230 5.02 -8.43 -15.32
C LYS A 230 6.06 -7.32 -15.52
N THR A 231 6.30 -6.49 -14.51
CA THR A 231 7.25 -5.37 -14.61
C THR A 231 8.68 -5.88 -14.54
N ASN A 232 9.51 -5.43 -15.47
CA ASN A 232 10.93 -5.84 -15.59
C ASN A 232 11.90 -4.66 -15.73
N LYS A 233 11.45 -3.44 -15.46
CA LYS A 233 12.26 -2.22 -15.57
C LYS A 233 11.95 -1.22 -14.47
N SER A 234 12.94 -0.43 -14.08
CA SER A 234 12.76 0.70 -13.17
C SER A 234 11.82 1.74 -13.77
N GLY A 235 11.06 2.44 -12.92
CA GLY A 235 10.07 3.42 -13.35
C GLY A 235 8.72 2.79 -13.74
N GLY A 236 8.54 1.49 -13.56
CA GLY A 236 7.27 0.80 -13.78
C GLY A 236 6.15 1.42 -12.94
N LYS A 237 4.97 1.54 -13.53
CA LYS A 237 3.77 2.04 -12.86
C LYS A 237 2.61 1.09 -13.08
N VAL A 238 2.02 0.62 -12.00
CA VAL A 238 0.79 -0.17 -12.02
C VAL A 238 -0.34 0.68 -11.45
N VAL A 239 -1.27 1.10 -12.28
CA VAL A 239 -2.34 2.03 -11.93
C VAL A 239 -3.69 1.39 -12.21
N TRP A 240 -4.48 1.14 -11.17
CA TRP A 240 -5.83 0.57 -11.29
C TRP A 240 -6.84 1.59 -11.81
N LEU A 241 -6.91 2.76 -11.15
CA LEU A 241 -7.84 3.83 -11.53
C LEU A 241 -7.12 4.85 -12.42
N THR A 242 -7.11 4.58 -13.71
CA THR A 242 -6.58 5.54 -14.70
C THR A 242 -7.57 6.66 -14.97
N GLY A 243 -7.10 7.81 -15.51
CA GLY A 243 -7.97 8.92 -15.89
C GLY A 243 -9.09 8.51 -16.86
N GLY A 244 -8.76 7.68 -17.86
CA GLY A 244 -9.77 7.16 -18.81
C GLY A 244 -10.81 6.27 -18.12
N LYS A 245 -10.38 5.39 -17.18
CA LYS A 245 -11.31 4.56 -16.41
C LYS A 245 -12.21 5.42 -15.51
N ALA A 246 -11.66 6.44 -14.87
CA ALA A 246 -12.44 7.37 -14.05
C ALA A 246 -13.48 8.13 -14.89
N PHE A 247 -13.07 8.66 -16.04
CA PHE A 247 -13.97 9.35 -16.97
C PHE A 247 -15.12 8.45 -17.43
N LEU A 248 -14.81 7.23 -17.87
CA LEU A 248 -15.83 6.27 -18.30
C LEU A 248 -16.82 5.93 -17.18
N ARG A 249 -16.33 5.79 -15.94
CA ARG A 249 -17.17 5.52 -14.77
C ARG A 249 -18.12 6.66 -14.46
N PHE A 250 -17.69 7.92 -14.60
CA PHE A 250 -18.58 9.06 -14.45
C PHE A 250 -19.67 9.08 -15.55
N LEU A 251 -19.31 8.81 -16.80
CA LEU A 251 -20.28 8.77 -17.90
C LEU A 251 -21.35 7.66 -17.70
N THR A 252 -20.95 6.54 -17.13
CA THR A 252 -21.86 5.40 -16.95
C THR A 252 -22.54 5.35 -15.57
N ALA A 253 -22.24 6.30 -14.68
CA ALA A 253 -22.70 6.28 -13.29
C ALA A 253 -24.24 6.28 -13.14
N THR A 254 -24.95 6.91 -14.07
CA THR A 254 -26.42 6.94 -14.06
C THR A 254 -27.04 5.57 -14.36
N PHE A 255 -26.36 4.74 -15.13
CA PHE A 255 -26.84 3.42 -15.53
C PHE A 255 -26.24 2.30 -14.67
N ASN A 256 -25.08 2.51 -14.09
CA ASN A 256 -24.37 1.53 -13.27
C ASN A 256 -24.34 1.98 -11.80
N LYS A 257 -25.46 1.81 -11.12
CA LYS A 257 -25.58 2.13 -9.70
C LYS A 257 -24.89 1.04 -8.87
N ARG A 258 -23.83 1.41 -8.19
CA ARG A 258 -23.06 0.55 -7.27
C ARG A 258 -23.26 1.05 -5.84
N ASP A 259 -23.32 0.12 -4.90
CA ASP A 259 -23.25 0.42 -3.47
C ASP A 259 -22.17 -0.45 -2.83
N LEU A 260 -20.98 0.14 -2.66
CA LEU A 260 -19.83 -0.52 -2.06
C LEU A 260 -19.87 -0.52 -0.53
N PHE A 261 -20.82 0.17 0.07
CA PHE A 261 -20.92 0.39 1.52
C PHE A 261 -22.18 -0.20 2.14
N ALA A 262 -22.98 -0.93 1.35
CA ALA A 262 -24.26 -1.52 1.81
C ALA A 262 -24.11 -2.43 3.04
N GLU A 263 -22.99 -3.16 3.17
CA GLU A 263 -22.74 -4.02 4.33
C GLU A 263 -22.35 -3.23 5.58
N LEU A 264 -21.67 -2.10 5.42
CA LEU A 264 -21.29 -1.21 6.53
C LEU A 264 -22.54 -0.55 7.16
N GLU A 265 -23.51 -0.17 6.34
CA GLU A 265 -24.75 0.47 6.82
C GLU A 265 -25.71 -0.52 7.49
N LYS A 266 -25.55 -1.82 7.27
CA LYS A 266 -26.31 -2.85 7.98
C LYS A 266 -25.70 -3.20 9.34
N ALA A 267 -24.44 -2.87 9.55
CA ALA A 267 -23.70 -3.19 10.77
C ALA A 267 -23.61 -2.02 11.75
N ALA A 268 -23.97 -0.80 11.33
CA ALA A 268 -24.09 0.41 12.16
C ALA A 268 -25.52 0.58 12.67
#